data_b949f023333eaaf3255f38df22357735
#
_entry.id   b949f023333eaaf3255f38df22357735
#
_cell.length_a   1.000
_cell.length_b   1.000
_cell.length_c   1.000
_cell.angle_alpha   90.00
_cell.angle_beta   90.00
_cell.angle_gamma   90.00
#
_symmetry.space_group_name_H-M   'P 1'
#
loop_
_entity.id
_entity.type
_entity.pdbx_description
1 polymer ?
#
loop_
_entity_poly.entity_id
_entity_poly.type
_entity_poly.pdbx_seq_one_letter_code
_entity_poly.pdbx_strand_id
1 'polypeptide(L)'
;GKGEKLAELRKLVKKADKVYLATDPDREGEAISWHLSMALKLDESKMKRITFNEITKNAVKDSLKNPREIDMNLVDAQQARRVLDRMVGYSISPVLWQKVKRGLSAGRVQSVALRMICDREEQINAFIPEEYWTLDVMLKVKGEKKLLEAKFYGTEEGKRNISGKKELDQVMAELKDADYRVKDIKNSSREKKAPLPFTTSTLQQEASKVLNFSTQKTMRIAQQLYEGVDIKGRGSVGVITYLRTDSTRVSDEAEQSAKEYIEENFGKEYLAKKDKTAKKKGKIQDAHEAIRPTDITLHPAIIKDQLSRDQFRLYQLIWRRFTASRMSSAQYATISLKISAGKYLFTSSASKLA
;
A
#
# COMPACT_ATOMS: atom_id res chain seq x y z
N GLY A 1 5.34 35.85 8.85
CA GLY A 1 6.27 35.08 9.56
C GLY A 1 5.73 34.32 10.75
N LYS A 2 6.62 33.47 11.30
CA LYS A 2 6.31 32.62 12.47
C LYS A 2 6.77 33.27 13.79
N GLY A 3 7.15 34.56 13.77
CA GLY A 3 7.71 35.25 14.94
C GLY A 3 6.75 35.35 16.11
N GLU A 4 5.48 35.63 15.85
CA GLU A 4 4.44 35.72 16.89
C GLU A 4 4.26 34.37 17.60
N LYS A 5 4.18 33.26 16.85
CA LYS A 5 4.09 31.91 17.43
C LYS A 5 5.30 31.54 18.27
N LEU A 6 6.51 31.89 17.83
CA LEU A 6 7.71 31.67 18.62
C LEU A 6 7.72 32.53 19.90
N ALA A 7 7.21 33.76 19.84
CA ALA A 7 7.09 34.62 21.02
C ALA A 7 6.08 34.07 22.04
N GLU A 8 4.96 33.56 21.57
CA GLU A 8 3.96 32.86 22.38
C GLU A 8 4.57 31.63 23.07
N LEU A 9 5.21 30.76 22.31
CA LEU A 9 5.87 29.55 22.83
C LEU A 9 6.95 29.89 23.87
N ARG A 10 7.77 30.94 23.64
CA ARG A 10 8.77 31.40 24.62
C ARG A 10 8.14 31.84 25.96
N LYS A 11 6.97 32.46 25.93
CA LYS A 11 6.26 32.84 27.16
C LYS A 11 5.78 31.60 27.93
N LEU A 12 5.29 30.58 27.21
CA LEU A 12 4.85 29.34 27.82
C LEU A 12 6.01 28.51 28.40
N VAL A 13 7.11 28.40 27.65
CA VAL A 13 8.33 27.70 28.07
C VAL A 13 8.90 28.27 29.38
N LYS A 14 8.90 29.59 29.55
CA LYS A 14 9.38 30.24 30.79
C LYS A 14 8.58 29.83 32.03
N LYS A 15 7.32 29.44 31.86
CA LYS A 15 6.41 29.05 32.96
C LYS A 15 6.37 27.54 33.16
N ALA A 16 6.91 26.77 32.24
CA ALA A 16 6.84 25.30 32.28
C ALA A 16 8.03 24.71 33.06
N ASP A 17 7.77 23.69 33.86
CA ASP A 17 8.79 22.89 34.54
C ASP A 17 9.44 21.90 33.55
N LYS A 18 8.68 21.37 32.61
CA LYS A 18 9.14 20.44 31.57
C LYS A 18 8.52 20.78 30.21
N VAL A 19 9.29 20.58 29.16
CA VAL A 19 8.88 20.77 27.76
C VAL A 19 9.03 19.47 27.02
N TYR A 20 7.92 18.94 26.51
CA TYR A 20 7.92 17.74 25.68
C TYR A 20 7.83 18.10 24.21
N LEU A 21 8.80 17.63 23.41
CA LEU A 21 8.82 17.78 21.97
C LEU A 21 8.16 16.53 21.35
N ALA A 22 6.95 16.71 20.85
CA ALA A 22 6.06 15.63 20.39
C ALA A 22 5.80 15.68 18.87
N THR A 23 6.82 16.05 18.08
CA THR A 23 6.75 16.03 16.63
C THR A 23 6.75 14.59 16.08
N ASP A 24 6.43 14.43 14.81
CA ASP A 24 6.33 13.11 14.15
C ASP A 24 7.55 12.20 14.40
N PRO A 25 7.38 10.87 14.38
CA PRO A 25 8.45 9.90 14.68
C PRO A 25 9.39 9.65 13.49
N ASP A 26 9.62 10.65 12.65
CA ASP A 26 10.56 10.58 11.54
C ASP A 26 11.70 11.60 11.67
N ARG A 27 12.69 11.55 10.76
CA ARG A 27 13.83 12.48 10.76
C ARG A 27 13.43 13.95 10.58
N GLU A 28 12.31 14.22 9.86
CA GLU A 28 11.82 15.58 9.68
C GLU A 28 11.26 16.11 11.01
N GLY A 29 10.50 15.28 11.73
CA GLY A 29 10.00 15.58 13.08
C GLY A 29 11.14 15.74 14.08
N GLU A 30 12.19 14.91 14.01
CA GLU A 30 13.37 15.02 14.86
C GLU A 30 14.11 16.35 14.62
N ALA A 31 14.31 16.74 13.37
CA ALA A 31 14.90 18.03 13.00
C ALA A 31 14.02 19.22 13.44
N ILE A 32 12.70 19.10 13.36
CA ILE A 32 11.78 20.14 13.87
C ILE A 32 11.94 20.29 15.39
N SER A 33 12.00 19.19 16.14
CA SER A 33 12.25 19.18 17.58
C SER A 33 13.57 19.88 17.91
N TRP A 34 14.64 19.54 17.22
CA TRP A 34 15.95 20.16 17.39
C TRP A 34 15.92 21.66 17.05
N HIS A 35 15.32 22.07 15.94
CA HIS A 35 15.17 23.48 15.60
C HIS A 35 14.35 24.27 16.64
N LEU A 36 13.30 23.66 17.19
CA LEU A 36 12.49 24.27 18.24
C LEU A 36 13.31 24.44 19.53
N SER A 37 14.09 23.43 19.91
CA SER A 37 14.95 23.52 21.09
C SER A 37 15.93 24.68 20.98
N MET A 38 16.57 24.83 19.83
CA MET A 38 17.50 25.93 19.55
C MET A 38 16.80 27.30 19.52
N ALA A 39 15.67 27.40 18.80
CA ALA A 39 14.92 28.66 18.64
C ALA A 39 14.31 29.17 19.95
N LEU A 40 13.89 28.25 20.82
CA LEU A 40 13.29 28.54 22.11
C LEU A 40 14.35 28.63 23.22
N LYS A 41 15.59 28.25 22.96
CA LYS A 41 16.72 28.17 23.92
C LYS A 41 16.32 27.27 25.11
N LEU A 42 15.84 26.07 24.81
CA LEU A 42 15.41 25.12 25.85
C LEU A 42 16.63 24.62 26.64
N ASP A 43 16.46 24.53 27.94
CA ASP A 43 17.38 23.85 28.83
C ASP A 43 17.25 22.34 28.64
N GLU A 44 18.35 21.63 28.40
CA GLU A 44 18.41 20.19 28.23
C GLU A 44 17.80 19.41 29.41
N SER A 45 17.95 19.93 30.63
CA SER A 45 17.38 19.33 31.83
C SER A 45 15.84 19.33 31.86
N LYS A 46 15.23 20.35 31.21
CA LYS A 46 13.79 20.54 31.14
C LYS A 46 13.17 19.96 29.86
N MET A 47 13.99 19.66 28.86
CA MET A 47 13.55 19.22 27.55
C MET A 47 13.52 17.70 27.47
N LYS A 48 12.45 17.14 26.90
CA LYS A 48 12.31 15.72 26.62
C LYS A 48 11.65 15.51 25.27
N ARG A 49 12.12 14.51 24.54
CA ARG A 49 11.52 14.07 23.28
C ARG A 49 10.59 12.90 23.55
N ILE A 50 9.35 12.97 23.03
CA ILE A 50 8.41 11.86 23.01
C ILE A 50 7.98 11.55 21.57
N THR A 51 7.80 10.27 21.27
CA THR A 51 7.38 9.79 19.94
C THR A 51 6.29 8.75 20.08
N PHE A 52 5.34 8.77 19.18
CA PHE A 52 4.27 7.80 19.08
C PHE A 52 3.83 7.65 17.61
N ASN A 53 3.34 6.46 17.25
CA ASN A 53 2.91 6.16 15.87
C ASN A 53 1.42 6.42 15.66
N GLU A 54 0.70 6.77 16.73
CA GLU A 54 -0.74 7.09 16.68
C GLU A 54 -1.08 8.15 17.74
N ILE A 55 -2.05 8.99 17.42
CA ILE A 55 -2.51 10.05 18.34
C ILE A 55 -3.74 9.54 19.09
N THR A 56 -3.50 8.67 20.05
CA THR A 56 -4.50 8.16 20.99
C THR A 56 -4.12 8.49 22.43
N LYS A 57 -5.11 8.48 23.32
CA LYS A 57 -4.88 8.78 24.75
C LYS A 57 -3.86 7.85 25.39
N ASN A 58 -3.89 6.56 25.03
CA ASN A 58 -2.97 5.56 25.57
C ASN A 58 -1.56 5.74 25.03
N ALA A 59 -1.38 5.87 23.71
CA ALA A 59 -0.09 6.08 23.08
C ALA A 59 0.62 7.33 23.61
N VAL A 60 -0.12 8.43 23.76
CA VAL A 60 0.42 9.68 24.34
C VAL A 60 0.82 9.48 25.80
N LYS A 61 -0.01 8.83 26.63
CA LYS A 61 0.33 8.56 28.04
C LYS A 61 1.55 7.66 28.19
N ASP A 62 1.68 6.64 27.36
CA ASP A 62 2.81 5.72 27.43
C ASP A 62 4.11 6.36 26.91
N SER A 63 4.04 7.23 25.90
CA SER A 63 5.19 8.00 25.45
C SER A 63 5.68 8.99 26.51
N LEU A 64 4.79 9.55 27.34
CA LEU A 64 5.14 10.41 28.45
C LEU A 64 5.89 9.66 29.58
N LYS A 65 5.65 8.35 29.74
CA LYS A 65 6.36 7.51 30.72
C LYS A 65 7.78 7.16 30.26
N ASN A 66 8.01 7.13 28.92
CA ASN A 66 9.27 6.74 28.32
C ASN A 66 9.86 7.85 27.43
N PRO A 67 10.11 9.06 27.99
CA PRO A 67 10.71 10.14 27.23
C PRO A 67 12.18 9.82 26.91
N ARG A 68 12.66 10.33 25.79
CA ARG A 68 14.06 10.20 25.35
C ARG A 68 14.68 11.56 25.06
N GLU A 69 15.92 11.57 24.68
CA GLU A 69 16.59 12.72 24.13
C GLU A 69 16.38 12.82 22.61
N ILE A 70 16.74 13.96 22.01
CA ILE A 70 16.75 14.15 20.57
C ILE A 70 17.83 13.24 19.96
N ASP A 71 17.47 12.48 18.95
CA ASP A 71 18.39 11.64 18.18
C ASP A 71 19.15 12.50 17.15
N MET A 72 20.37 12.89 17.48
CA MET A 72 21.21 13.72 16.62
C MET A 72 21.56 13.03 15.30
N ASN A 73 21.62 11.70 15.24
CA ASN A 73 21.87 11.00 13.97
C ASN A 73 20.72 11.22 12.96
N LEU A 74 19.47 11.25 13.45
CA LEU A 74 18.32 11.58 12.61
C LEU A 74 18.32 13.05 12.19
N VAL A 75 18.73 13.97 13.10
CA VAL A 75 18.87 15.40 12.79
C VAL A 75 19.93 15.58 11.72
N ASP A 76 21.11 14.98 11.87
CA ASP A 76 22.20 15.06 10.92
C ASP A 76 21.84 14.46 9.56
N ALA A 77 21.13 13.34 9.55
CA ALA A 77 20.60 12.74 8.32
C ALA A 77 19.64 13.67 7.58
N GLN A 78 18.79 14.41 8.30
CA GLN A 78 17.89 15.41 7.72
C GLN A 78 18.67 16.62 7.19
N GLN A 79 19.65 17.13 7.94
CA GLN A 79 20.49 18.25 7.51
C GLN A 79 21.31 17.88 6.27
N ALA A 80 21.95 16.71 6.27
CA ALA A 80 22.71 16.20 5.12
C ALA A 80 21.84 16.12 3.86
N ARG A 81 20.62 15.60 4.00
CA ARG A 81 19.64 15.57 2.90
C ARG A 81 19.31 16.96 2.38
N ARG A 82 19.06 17.91 3.28
CA ARG A 82 18.71 19.28 2.91
C ARG A 82 19.86 19.99 2.19
N VAL A 83 21.09 19.80 2.67
CA VAL A 83 22.29 20.35 2.03
C VAL A 83 22.47 19.73 0.64
N LEU A 84 22.40 18.40 0.54
CA LEU A 84 22.53 17.70 -0.73
C LEU A 84 21.47 18.14 -1.78
N ASP A 85 20.20 18.26 -1.37
CA ASP A 85 19.14 18.71 -2.27
C ASP A 85 19.41 20.14 -2.80
N ARG A 86 19.97 21.03 -1.96
CA ARG A 86 20.36 22.38 -2.35
C ARG A 86 21.58 22.37 -3.27
N MET A 87 22.60 21.61 -2.93
CA MET A 87 23.82 21.50 -3.76
C MET A 87 23.46 21.03 -5.17
N VAL A 88 22.71 19.93 -5.29
CA VAL A 88 22.25 19.38 -6.58
C VAL A 88 21.39 20.40 -7.32
N GLY A 89 20.39 20.97 -6.67
CA GLY A 89 19.46 21.91 -7.28
C GLY A 89 20.14 23.18 -7.80
N TYR A 90 20.96 23.81 -6.99
CA TYR A 90 21.64 25.08 -7.35
C TYR A 90 22.80 24.88 -8.32
N SER A 91 23.48 23.74 -8.32
CA SER A 91 24.57 23.49 -9.24
C SER A 91 24.07 23.07 -10.63
N ILE A 92 23.04 22.23 -10.72
CA ILE A 92 22.61 21.65 -11.98
C ILE A 92 21.52 22.48 -12.66
N SER A 93 20.59 23.12 -11.93
CA SER A 93 19.52 23.90 -12.56
C SER A 93 20.03 25.01 -13.48
N PRO A 94 21.06 25.80 -13.14
CA PRO A 94 21.62 26.79 -14.06
C PRO A 94 22.18 26.20 -15.34
N VAL A 95 22.79 25.01 -15.28
CA VAL A 95 23.29 24.31 -16.47
C VAL A 95 22.12 23.93 -17.41
N LEU A 96 21.00 23.46 -16.84
CA LEU A 96 19.79 23.21 -17.61
C LEU A 96 19.25 24.49 -18.26
N TRP A 97 19.28 25.61 -17.57
CA TRP A 97 18.82 26.90 -18.14
C TRP A 97 19.67 27.36 -19.31
N GLN A 98 20.97 27.11 -19.23
CA GLN A 98 21.92 27.50 -20.27
C GLN A 98 21.86 26.54 -21.47
N LYS A 99 21.75 25.24 -21.23
CA LYS A 99 21.90 24.20 -22.29
C LYS A 99 20.59 23.69 -22.85
N VAL A 100 19.48 23.81 -22.12
CA VAL A 100 18.18 23.28 -22.52
C VAL A 100 17.12 24.37 -22.58
N LYS A 101 16.61 24.81 -21.42
CA LYS A 101 15.55 25.84 -21.35
C LYS A 101 15.47 26.46 -19.96
N ARG A 102 15.24 27.77 -19.91
CA ARG A 102 14.97 28.50 -18.64
C ARG A 102 13.72 27.94 -17.94
N GLY A 103 13.76 27.90 -16.62
CA GLY A 103 12.66 27.42 -15.76
C GLY A 103 12.65 25.92 -15.48
N LEU A 104 13.57 25.14 -16.10
CA LEU A 104 13.79 23.77 -15.71
C LEU A 104 14.51 23.70 -14.38
N SER A 105 14.29 22.61 -13.61
CA SER A 105 15.00 22.36 -12.35
C SER A 105 15.51 20.94 -12.31
N ALA A 106 16.67 20.75 -11.71
CA ALA A 106 17.21 19.46 -11.36
C ALA A 106 17.07 19.24 -9.87
N GLY A 107 16.92 17.99 -9.47
CA GLY A 107 16.85 17.61 -8.09
C GLY A 107 17.04 16.11 -7.94
N ARG A 108 17.56 15.70 -6.81
CA ARG A 108 17.92 14.31 -6.53
C ARG A 108 16.76 13.32 -6.77
N VAL A 109 15.54 13.67 -6.34
CA VAL A 109 14.37 12.79 -6.53
C VAL A 109 13.84 12.84 -7.97
N GLN A 110 13.66 14.05 -8.51
CA GLN A 110 13.09 14.22 -9.84
C GLN A 110 14.00 13.70 -10.96
N SER A 111 15.32 13.80 -10.80
CA SER A 111 16.27 13.28 -11.80
C SER A 111 16.26 11.75 -11.83
N VAL A 112 16.17 11.09 -10.67
CA VAL A 112 16.04 9.63 -10.60
C VAL A 112 14.70 9.18 -11.19
N ALA A 113 13.60 9.86 -10.87
CA ALA A 113 12.30 9.54 -11.44
C ALA A 113 12.29 9.68 -12.98
N LEU A 114 12.89 10.76 -13.51
CA LEU A 114 13.05 10.95 -14.96
C LEU A 114 13.89 9.83 -15.58
N ARG A 115 15.00 9.45 -14.94
CA ARG A 115 15.84 8.34 -15.42
C ARG A 115 15.05 7.04 -15.54
N MET A 116 14.25 6.69 -14.53
CA MET A 116 13.40 5.50 -14.56
C MET A 116 12.38 5.53 -15.71
N ILE A 117 11.83 6.70 -16.02
CA ILE A 117 10.93 6.89 -17.17
C ILE A 117 11.69 6.71 -18.49
N CYS A 118 12.88 7.30 -18.62
CA CYS A 118 13.71 7.15 -19.82
C CYS A 118 14.12 5.68 -20.05
N ASP A 119 14.56 4.99 -19.01
CA ASP A 119 14.91 3.57 -19.09
C ASP A 119 13.72 2.71 -19.53
N ARG A 120 12.52 3.05 -19.07
CA ARG A 120 11.29 2.38 -19.52
C ARG A 120 10.97 2.69 -20.98
N GLU A 121 11.13 3.93 -21.40
CA GLU A 121 10.90 4.35 -22.79
C GLU A 121 11.89 3.67 -23.74
N GLU A 122 13.17 3.54 -23.34
CA GLU A 122 14.17 2.77 -24.10
C GLU A 122 13.74 1.30 -24.26
N GLN A 123 13.20 0.68 -23.21
CA GLN A 123 12.66 -0.68 -23.29
C GLN A 123 11.45 -0.79 -24.23
N ILE A 124 10.56 0.23 -24.22
CA ILE A 124 9.40 0.28 -25.13
C ILE A 124 9.88 0.41 -26.57
N ASN A 125 10.84 1.30 -26.84
CA ASN A 125 11.38 1.53 -28.18
C ASN A 125 12.19 0.34 -28.71
N ALA A 126 12.83 -0.42 -27.82
CA ALA A 126 13.58 -1.63 -28.16
C ALA A 126 12.69 -2.88 -28.28
N PHE A 127 11.41 -2.78 -27.91
CA PHE A 127 10.50 -3.92 -27.95
C PHE A 127 10.19 -4.32 -29.40
N ILE A 128 10.46 -5.58 -29.71
CA ILE A 128 10.13 -6.18 -31.01
C ILE A 128 8.81 -6.95 -30.83
N PRO A 129 7.72 -6.50 -31.47
CA PRO A 129 6.44 -7.20 -31.37
C PRO A 129 6.52 -8.58 -32.04
N GLU A 130 6.05 -9.60 -31.34
CA GLU A 130 5.89 -10.94 -31.85
C GLU A 130 4.41 -11.21 -32.11
N GLU A 131 4.08 -11.63 -33.33
CA GLU A 131 2.72 -12.03 -33.69
C GLU A 131 2.39 -13.39 -33.04
N TYR A 132 1.23 -13.47 -32.42
CA TYR A 132 0.67 -14.72 -31.93
C TYR A 132 -0.85 -14.74 -32.15
N TRP A 133 -1.39 -15.94 -32.27
CA TRP A 133 -2.81 -16.15 -32.47
C TRP A 133 -3.40 -16.92 -31.31
N THR A 134 -4.63 -16.57 -30.94
CA THR A 134 -5.46 -17.32 -29.96
C THR A 134 -6.60 -17.98 -30.68
N LEU A 135 -6.95 -19.18 -30.26
CA LEU A 135 -8.08 -19.90 -30.78
C LEU A 135 -8.99 -20.32 -29.62
N ASP A 136 -10.20 -19.79 -29.62
CA ASP A 136 -11.23 -20.12 -28.65
C ASP A 136 -12.38 -20.86 -29.37
N VAL A 137 -12.89 -21.91 -28.73
CA VAL A 137 -14.00 -22.68 -29.25
C VAL A 137 -15.21 -22.57 -28.30
N MET A 138 -16.41 -22.48 -28.92
CA MET A 138 -17.66 -22.45 -28.21
C MET A 138 -18.34 -23.79 -28.39
N LEU A 139 -18.39 -24.60 -27.35
CA LEU A 139 -18.87 -25.98 -27.39
C LEU A 139 -20.28 -26.06 -26.80
N LYS A 140 -21.17 -26.76 -27.52
CA LYS A 140 -22.53 -27.08 -27.04
C LYS A 140 -22.44 -28.39 -26.24
N VAL A 141 -22.69 -28.31 -24.96
CA VAL A 141 -22.78 -29.52 -24.10
C VAL A 141 -24.20 -30.07 -24.17
N LYS A 142 -24.30 -31.40 -24.33
CA LYS A 142 -25.61 -32.08 -24.43
C LYS A 142 -26.42 -31.86 -23.14
N GLY A 143 -27.62 -31.35 -23.28
CA GLY A 143 -28.50 -31.05 -22.15
C GLY A 143 -28.36 -29.65 -21.57
N GLU A 144 -27.36 -28.87 -21.99
CA GLU A 144 -27.14 -27.52 -21.49
C GLU A 144 -27.51 -26.43 -22.50
N LYS A 145 -28.04 -25.31 -21.99
CA LYS A 145 -28.39 -24.15 -22.82
C LYS A 145 -27.21 -23.23 -23.07
N LYS A 146 -26.24 -23.18 -22.16
CA LYS A 146 -25.07 -22.33 -22.26
C LYS A 146 -23.93 -23.03 -22.99
N LEU A 147 -23.22 -22.27 -23.82
CA LEU A 147 -22.02 -22.77 -24.49
C LEU A 147 -20.87 -22.80 -23.50
N LEU A 148 -20.01 -23.80 -23.61
CA LEU A 148 -18.77 -23.92 -22.91
C LEU A 148 -17.65 -23.30 -23.75
N GLU A 149 -17.06 -22.22 -23.30
CA GLU A 149 -15.87 -21.63 -23.90
C GLU A 149 -14.63 -22.41 -23.49
N ALA A 150 -13.82 -22.81 -24.46
CA ALA A 150 -12.55 -23.48 -24.22
C ALA A 150 -11.46 -22.87 -25.10
N LYS A 151 -10.28 -22.71 -24.52
CA LYS A 151 -9.12 -22.07 -25.14
C LYS A 151 -8.13 -23.11 -25.62
N PHE A 152 -7.58 -22.89 -26.80
CA PHE A 152 -6.51 -23.72 -27.34
C PHE A 152 -5.34 -23.80 -26.36
N TYR A 153 -4.88 -25.01 -26.09
CA TYR A 153 -3.75 -25.24 -25.18
C TYR A 153 -2.48 -25.67 -25.93
N GLY A 154 -2.64 -26.48 -26.93
CA GLY A 154 -1.55 -27.09 -27.69
C GLY A 154 -1.82 -28.54 -28.05
N THR A 155 -0.89 -29.42 -27.77
CA THR A 155 -0.97 -30.87 -28.02
C THR A 155 -0.69 -31.67 -26.74
N GLU A 156 -0.67 -33.00 -26.82
CA GLU A 156 -0.28 -33.88 -25.72
C GLU A 156 1.17 -33.61 -25.27
N GLU A 157 2.05 -33.16 -26.16
CA GLU A 157 3.44 -32.84 -25.85
C GLU A 157 3.60 -31.59 -24.97
N GLY A 158 2.57 -30.72 -24.94
CA GLY A 158 2.59 -29.54 -24.07
C GLY A 158 1.84 -28.32 -24.61
N LYS A 159 1.98 -27.24 -23.90
CA LYS A 159 1.41 -25.95 -24.27
C LYS A 159 2.14 -25.39 -25.49
N ARG A 160 1.37 -24.96 -26.49
CA ARG A 160 1.89 -24.39 -27.74
C ARG A 160 1.12 -23.14 -28.11
N ASN A 161 1.81 -22.11 -28.54
CA ASN A 161 1.20 -20.93 -29.14
C ASN A 161 1.15 -21.09 -30.65
N ILE A 162 0.13 -20.51 -31.28
CA ILE A 162 0.01 -20.44 -32.74
C ILE A 162 0.78 -19.18 -33.16
N SER A 163 1.84 -19.36 -33.94
CA SER A 163 2.80 -18.32 -34.28
C SER A 163 2.46 -17.52 -35.55
N GLY A 164 1.47 -17.95 -36.31
CA GLY A 164 1.10 -17.28 -37.54
C GLY A 164 -0.18 -17.79 -38.19
N LYS A 165 -0.68 -17.04 -39.15
CA LYS A 165 -1.94 -17.33 -39.85
C LYS A 165 -1.92 -18.70 -40.54
N LYS A 166 -0.84 -19.08 -41.20
CA LYS A 166 -0.75 -20.40 -41.85
C LYS A 166 -0.93 -21.56 -40.88
N GLU A 167 -0.32 -21.47 -39.74
CA GLU A 167 -0.49 -22.47 -38.68
C GLU A 167 -1.93 -22.49 -38.14
N LEU A 168 -2.52 -21.31 -37.94
CA LEU A 168 -3.94 -21.20 -37.54
C LEU A 168 -4.86 -21.87 -38.56
N ASP A 169 -4.70 -21.55 -39.85
CA ASP A 169 -5.51 -22.10 -40.93
C ASP A 169 -5.40 -23.63 -40.99
N GLN A 170 -4.21 -24.18 -40.78
CA GLN A 170 -3.98 -25.63 -40.67
C GLN A 170 -4.68 -26.24 -39.46
N VAL A 171 -4.54 -25.63 -38.29
CA VAL A 171 -5.21 -26.10 -37.07
C VAL A 171 -6.73 -26.04 -37.25
N MET A 172 -7.26 -24.98 -37.83
CA MET A 172 -8.68 -24.80 -38.10
C MET A 172 -9.22 -25.88 -39.07
N ALA A 173 -8.46 -26.20 -40.13
CA ALA A 173 -8.82 -27.25 -41.09
C ALA A 173 -8.90 -28.61 -40.41
N GLU A 174 -7.93 -28.96 -39.58
CA GLU A 174 -7.89 -30.21 -38.82
C GLU A 174 -8.99 -30.31 -37.75
N LEU A 175 -9.45 -29.18 -37.23
CA LEU A 175 -10.52 -29.13 -36.20
C LEU A 175 -11.93 -29.13 -36.77
N LYS A 176 -12.13 -28.90 -38.06
CA LYS A 176 -13.43 -28.75 -38.69
C LYS A 176 -14.37 -29.96 -38.47
N ASP A 177 -13.78 -31.15 -38.56
CA ASP A 177 -14.53 -32.41 -38.41
C ASP A 177 -14.08 -33.19 -37.14
N ALA A 178 -13.42 -32.53 -36.21
CA ALA A 178 -12.90 -33.18 -35.01
C ALA A 178 -13.99 -33.36 -33.94
N ASP A 179 -14.01 -34.53 -33.32
CA ASP A 179 -14.84 -34.81 -32.17
C ASP A 179 -14.21 -34.17 -30.90
N TYR A 180 -15.01 -33.32 -30.25
CA TYR A 180 -14.59 -32.71 -28.98
C TYR A 180 -15.01 -33.59 -27.81
N ARG A 181 -14.03 -34.07 -27.03
CA ARG A 181 -14.28 -34.97 -25.89
C ARG A 181 -13.59 -34.46 -24.64
N VAL A 182 -14.31 -34.45 -23.51
CA VAL A 182 -13.70 -34.16 -22.20
C VAL A 182 -12.74 -35.28 -21.87
N LYS A 183 -11.43 -34.94 -21.79
CA LYS A 183 -10.35 -35.89 -21.47
C LYS A 183 -10.09 -35.97 -19.99
N ASP A 184 -10.12 -34.83 -19.30
CA ASP A 184 -9.82 -34.76 -17.87
C ASP A 184 -10.65 -33.65 -17.21
N ILE A 185 -11.08 -33.93 -15.97
CA ILE A 185 -11.77 -32.97 -15.09
C ILE A 185 -11.01 -32.92 -13.77
N LYS A 186 -10.37 -31.79 -13.51
CA LYS A 186 -9.61 -31.60 -12.28
C LYS A 186 -10.35 -30.63 -11.35
N ASN A 187 -10.76 -31.12 -10.19
CA ASN A 187 -11.24 -30.30 -9.09
C ASN A 187 -10.06 -29.89 -8.19
N SER A 188 -9.98 -28.62 -7.90
CA SER A 188 -8.93 -28.07 -7.04
C SER A 188 -9.46 -26.95 -6.16
N SER A 189 -8.73 -26.64 -5.11
CA SER A 189 -8.99 -25.50 -4.26
C SER A 189 -7.87 -24.48 -4.44
N ARG A 190 -8.23 -23.20 -4.57
CA ARG A 190 -7.29 -22.08 -4.67
C ARG A 190 -7.54 -21.10 -3.55
N GLU A 191 -6.47 -20.79 -2.85
CA GLU A 191 -6.49 -19.71 -1.85
C GLU A 191 -6.10 -18.36 -2.45
N LYS A 192 -6.84 -17.31 -2.08
CA LYS A 192 -6.50 -15.94 -2.40
C LYS A 192 -6.30 -15.16 -1.10
N LYS A 193 -5.04 -14.94 -0.74
CA LYS A 193 -4.67 -14.14 0.44
C LYS A 193 -5.08 -12.68 0.25
N ALA A 194 -5.54 -12.04 1.31
CA ALA A 194 -5.72 -10.60 1.32
C ALA A 194 -4.36 -9.89 1.20
N PRO A 195 -4.30 -8.72 0.55
CA PRO A 195 -3.08 -7.92 0.53
C PRO A 195 -2.71 -7.44 1.94
N LEU A 196 -1.41 -7.20 2.18
CA LEU A 196 -0.90 -6.66 3.44
C LEU A 196 -1.49 -5.28 3.77
N PRO A 197 -1.43 -4.83 5.03
CA PRO A 197 -1.77 -3.47 5.42
C PRO A 197 -1.00 -2.44 4.60
N PHE A 198 -1.51 -1.22 4.53
CA PHE A 198 -0.92 -0.19 3.68
C PHE A 198 0.43 0.32 4.17
N THR A 199 1.35 0.51 3.24
CA THR A 199 2.45 1.46 3.30
C THR A 199 2.01 2.77 2.62
N THR A 200 2.80 3.84 2.73
CA THR A 200 2.53 5.10 2.03
C THR A 200 2.33 4.89 0.52
N SER A 201 3.24 4.15 -0.11
CA SER A 201 3.18 3.92 -1.56
C SER A 201 1.97 3.10 -1.99
N THR A 202 1.64 2.03 -1.26
CA THR A 202 0.49 1.18 -1.59
C THR A 202 -0.84 1.87 -1.32
N LEU A 203 -0.92 2.75 -0.29
CA LEU A 203 -2.09 3.59 -0.05
C LEU A 203 -2.31 4.57 -1.20
N GLN A 204 -1.28 5.24 -1.66
CA GLN A 204 -1.37 6.17 -2.79
C GLN A 204 -1.83 5.47 -4.07
N GLN A 205 -1.28 4.30 -4.39
CA GLN A 205 -1.65 3.51 -5.56
C GLN A 205 -3.11 3.06 -5.50
N GLU A 206 -3.55 2.51 -4.37
CA GLU A 206 -4.91 2.01 -4.24
C GLU A 206 -5.93 3.15 -4.18
N ALA A 207 -5.61 4.26 -3.50
CA ALA A 207 -6.45 5.45 -3.48
C ALA A 207 -6.60 6.09 -4.88
N SER A 208 -5.54 6.09 -5.68
CA SER A 208 -5.61 6.52 -7.08
C SER A 208 -6.52 5.60 -7.90
N LYS A 209 -6.35 4.30 -7.77
CA LYS A 209 -7.09 3.29 -8.54
C LYS A 209 -8.58 3.22 -8.18
N VAL A 210 -8.90 3.22 -6.89
CA VAL A 210 -10.27 2.96 -6.40
C VAL A 210 -11.06 4.24 -6.15
N LEU A 211 -10.38 5.30 -5.66
CA LEU A 211 -11.01 6.56 -5.27
C LEU A 211 -10.80 7.68 -6.28
N ASN A 212 -9.91 7.47 -7.25
CA ASN A 212 -9.45 8.50 -8.20
C ASN A 212 -8.84 9.73 -7.49
N PHE A 213 -8.07 9.48 -6.42
CA PHE A 213 -7.38 10.53 -5.67
C PHE A 213 -5.95 10.70 -6.20
N SER A 214 -5.50 11.94 -6.37
CA SER A 214 -4.08 12.21 -6.59
C SER A 214 -3.26 11.86 -5.35
N THR A 215 -1.95 11.61 -5.53
CA THR A 215 -1.03 11.35 -4.40
C THR A 215 -1.05 12.48 -3.39
N GLN A 216 -1.05 13.74 -3.85
CA GLN A 216 -1.13 14.92 -3.00
C GLN A 216 -2.43 14.96 -2.20
N LYS A 217 -3.59 14.71 -2.83
CA LYS A 217 -4.88 14.65 -2.17
C LYS A 217 -4.93 13.54 -1.13
N THR A 218 -4.45 12.36 -1.47
CA THR A 218 -4.38 11.20 -0.57
C THR A 218 -3.59 11.54 0.68
N MET A 219 -2.38 12.10 0.54
CA MET A 219 -1.52 12.42 1.67
C MET A 219 -2.09 13.54 2.55
N ARG A 220 -2.73 14.55 1.95
CA ARG A 220 -3.39 15.61 2.71
C ARG A 220 -4.55 15.09 3.57
N ILE A 221 -5.38 14.20 3.02
CA ILE A 221 -6.50 13.61 3.76
C ILE A 221 -5.98 12.64 4.82
N ALA A 222 -4.97 11.82 4.51
CA ALA A 222 -4.34 10.94 5.48
C ALA A 222 -3.75 11.72 6.65
N GLN A 223 -3.13 12.88 6.40
CA GLN A 223 -2.61 13.76 7.44
C GLN A 223 -3.73 14.24 8.38
N GLN A 224 -4.88 14.64 7.84
CA GLN A 224 -6.03 15.06 8.64
C GLN A 224 -6.57 13.91 9.51
N LEU A 225 -6.65 12.69 8.97
CA LEU A 225 -7.10 11.51 9.71
C LEU A 225 -6.10 11.11 10.81
N TYR A 226 -4.82 11.34 10.61
CA TYR A 226 -3.77 11.10 11.59
C TYR A 226 -3.74 12.16 12.70
N GLU A 227 -3.74 13.44 12.33
CA GLU A 227 -3.66 14.55 13.29
C GLU A 227 -4.87 14.63 14.21
N GLY A 228 -6.04 14.22 13.73
CA GLY A 228 -7.25 14.11 14.51
C GLY A 228 -8.49 14.62 13.80
N VAL A 229 -9.57 13.93 14.06
CA VAL A 229 -10.94 14.30 13.67
C VAL A 229 -11.83 14.23 14.88
N ASP A 230 -12.85 15.07 14.93
CA ASP A 230 -13.76 15.10 16.08
C ASP A 230 -14.72 13.91 16.02
N ILE A 231 -14.57 13.00 16.98
CA ILE A 231 -15.41 11.80 17.12
C ILE A 231 -16.33 11.98 18.32
N LYS A 232 -17.64 11.87 18.08
CA LYS A 232 -18.67 12.03 19.11
C LYS A 232 -18.39 11.12 20.31
N GLY A 233 -18.32 11.71 21.48
CA GLY A 233 -18.01 11.01 22.75
C GLY A 233 -16.53 10.72 23.00
N ARG A 234 -15.63 11.03 22.06
CA ARG A 234 -14.17 10.80 22.18
C ARG A 234 -13.34 12.09 22.04
N GLY A 235 -13.95 13.17 21.52
CA GLY A 235 -13.23 14.39 21.18
C GLY A 235 -12.39 14.26 19.92
N SER A 236 -11.39 15.10 19.77
CA SER A 236 -10.46 15.05 18.63
C SER A 236 -9.45 13.92 18.82
N VAL A 237 -9.48 12.92 17.94
CA VAL A 237 -8.60 11.75 17.97
C VAL A 237 -8.07 11.41 16.57
N GLY A 238 -6.81 10.96 16.49
CA GLY A 238 -6.27 10.37 15.28
C GLY A 238 -6.91 9.01 15.02
N VAL A 239 -7.53 8.85 13.87
CA VAL A 239 -8.24 7.61 13.51
C VAL A 239 -7.40 6.64 12.69
N ILE A 240 -6.21 7.05 12.24
CA ILE A 240 -5.21 6.18 11.59
C ILE A 240 -3.84 6.36 12.22
N THR A 241 -2.97 5.36 12.05
CA THR A 241 -1.56 5.41 12.43
C THR A 241 -0.76 6.31 11.50
N TYR A 242 0.51 6.57 11.87
CA TYR A 242 1.40 7.45 11.11
C TYR A 242 1.50 7.05 9.63
N LEU A 243 1.33 8.05 8.76
CA LEU A 243 1.07 7.84 7.33
C LEU A 243 2.35 7.76 6.46
N ARG A 244 3.52 8.14 6.99
CA ARG A 244 4.78 8.05 6.26
C ARG A 244 5.57 6.83 6.71
N THR A 245 5.24 5.70 6.11
CA THR A 245 5.83 4.41 6.47
C THR A 245 5.99 3.52 5.23
N ASP A 246 7.04 2.73 5.21
CA ASP A 246 7.28 1.64 4.27
C ASP A 246 7.08 0.25 4.94
N SER A 247 6.76 0.25 6.24
CA SER A 247 6.51 -0.94 7.02
C SER A 247 5.09 -1.47 6.83
N THR A 248 4.96 -2.80 6.81
CA THR A 248 3.68 -3.52 6.86
C THR A 248 3.45 -4.18 8.22
N ARG A 249 4.33 -3.90 9.20
CA ARG A 249 4.24 -4.43 10.57
C ARG A 249 3.00 -3.88 11.27
N VAL A 250 2.44 -4.69 12.13
CA VAL A 250 1.34 -4.32 13.03
C VAL A 250 1.76 -4.67 14.45
N SER A 251 1.45 -3.82 15.42
CA SER A 251 1.74 -4.08 16.84
C SER A 251 0.93 -5.26 17.36
N ASP A 252 1.46 -5.92 18.40
CA ASP A 252 0.79 -7.08 19.01
C ASP A 252 -0.58 -6.70 19.59
N GLU A 253 -0.73 -5.48 20.12
CA GLU A 253 -1.99 -4.94 20.62
C GLU A 253 -3.04 -4.80 19.51
N ALA A 254 -2.66 -4.22 18.36
CA ALA A 254 -3.56 -4.07 17.22
C ALA A 254 -3.89 -5.42 16.55
N GLU A 255 -2.94 -6.36 16.55
CA GLU A 255 -3.19 -7.74 16.11
C GLU A 255 -4.24 -8.43 16.99
N GLN A 256 -4.14 -8.27 18.30
CA GLN A 256 -5.07 -8.87 19.24
C GLN A 256 -6.46 -8.25 19.12
N SER A 257 -6.55 -6.91 19.09
CA SER A 257 -7.81 -6.20 18.90
C SER A 257 -8.49 -6.55 17.57
N ALA A 258 -7.71 -6.74 16.51
CA ALA A 258 -8.25 -7.16 15.22
C ALA A 258 -8.81 -8.59 15.25
N LYS A 259 -8.15 -9.52 15.97
CA LYS A 259 -8.65 -10.89 16.15
C LYS A 259 -9.96 -10.92 16.91
N GLU A 260 -10.02 -10.21 18.02
CA GLU A 260 -11.23 -10.11 18.84
C GLU A 260 -12.40 -9.54 18.02
N TYR A 261 -12.15 -8.44 17.30
CA TYR A 261 -13.15 -7.82 16.44
C TYR A 261 -13.65 -8.77 15.33
N ILE A 262 -12.73 -9.50 14.67
CA ILE A 262 -13.10 -10.44 13.60
C ILE A 262 -13.90 -11.62 14.19
N GLU A 263 -13.48 -12.16 15.32
CA GLU A 263 -14.19 -13.27 15.97
C GLU A 263 -15.61 -12.88 16.37
N GLU A 264 -15.79 -11.69 16.94
CA GLU A 264 -17.09 -11.19 17.40
C GLU A 264 -18.04 -10.85 16.24
N ASN A 265 -17.53 -10.27 15.15
CA ASN A 265 -18.38 -9.72 14.10
C ASN A 265 -18.52 -10.64 12.87
N PHE A 266 -17.59 -11.58 12.65
CA PHE A 266 -17.56 -12.45 11.48
C PHE A 266 -17.52 -13.94 11.83
N GLY A 267 -16.95 -14.32 12.97
CA GLY A 267 -16.79 -15.70 13.41
C GLY A 267 -15.32 -16.17 13.41
N LYS A 268 -15.05 -17.24 14.17
CA LYS A 268 -13.69 -17.82 14.33
C LYS A 268 -13.11 -18.36 13.03
N GLU A 269 -13.94 -18.84 12.12
CA GLU A 269 -13.55 -19.38 10.83
C GLU A 269 -12.91 -18.34 9.90
N TYR A 270 -13.23 -17.05 10.12
CA TYR A 270 -12.65 -15.93 9.38
C TYR A 270 -11.31 -15.44 9.92
N LEU A 271 -10.81 -16.00 11.01
CA LEU A 271 -9.49 -15.65 11.53
C LEU A 271 -8.38 -16.20 10.66
N ALA A 272 -7.38 -15.37 10.35
CA ALA A 272 -6.17 -15.82 9.66
C ALA A 272 -5.46 -16.92 10.50
N LYS A 273 -5.21 -18.08 9.88
CA LYS A 273 -4.35 -19.10 10.49
C LYS A 273 -2.94 -18.55 10.61
N LYS A 274 -2.29 -18.68 11.78
CA LYS A 274 -0.90 -18.26 11.97
C LYS A 274 -0.04 -18.94 10.89
N ASP A 275 0.57 -18.16 10.03
CA ASP A 275 1.52 -18.64 9.03
C ASP A 275 2.80 -19.07 9.80
N LYS A 276 2.96 -20.38 10.03
CA LYS A 276 4.13 -20.96 10.74
C LYS A 276 5.44 -20.71 9.97
N THR A 277 5.35 -20.22 8.74
CA THR A 277 6.49 -20.00 7.84
C THR A 277 6.95 -18.54 7.77
N ALA A 278 6.29 -17.62 8.44
CA ALA A 278 6.76 -16.24 8.55
C ALA A 278 8.08 -16.25 9.36
N LYS A 279 9.19 -16.56 8.68
CA LYS A 279 10.53 -16.32 9.23
C LYS A 279 10.59 -14.85 9.63
N LYS A 280 10.83 -14.60 10.93
CA LYS A 280 11.26 -13.28 11.41
C LYS A 280 12.52 -12.92 10.60
N LYS A 281 12.36 -12.25 9.48
CA LYS A 281 13.48 -11.62 8.79
C LYS A 281 14.06 -10.62 9.78
N GLY A 282 15.34 -10.78 10.03
CA GLY A 282 16.22 -10.14 10.98
C GLY A 282 15.76 -8.86 11.65
N LYS A 283 16.43 -8.46 12.71
CA LYS A 283 16.27 -7.17 13.41
C LYS A 283 16.35 -6.01 12.42
N ILE A 284 15.28 -5.80 11.64
CA ILE A 284 15.04 -4.53 11.01
C ILE A 284 14.55 -3.66 12.15
N GLN A 285 15.26 -2.59 12.39
CA GLN A 285 14.93 -1.55 13.37
C GLN A 285 13.73 -0.76 12.82
N ASP A 286 12.60 -1.48 12.63
CA ASP A 286 11.34 -0.93 12.16
C ASP A 286 10.59 -0.32 13.34
N ALA A 287 10.94 0.94 13.62
CA ALA A 287 10.22 1.78 14.58
C ALA A 287 8.79 2.10 14.08
N HIS A 288 8.51 1.87 12.79
CA HIS A 288 7.24 2.23 12.16
C HIS A 288 6.30 1.04 12.01
N GLU A 289 5.01 1.33 12.10
CA GLU A 289 3.92 0.41 11.77
C GLU A 289 3.33 0.71 10.39
N ALA A 290 2.51 -0.23 9.89
CA ALA A 290 1.67 -0.02 8.73
C ALA A 290 0.60 1.06 8.98
N ILE A 291 0.07 1.64 7.92
CA ILE A 291 -1.10 2.52 7.99
C ILE A 291 -2.34 1.66 8.25
N ARG A 292 -2.94 1.85 9.42
CA ARG A 292 -4.10 1.11 9.90
C ARG A 292 -5.03 2.01 10.72
N PRO A 293 -6.28 1.63 10.99
CA PRO A 293 -7.09 2.31 11.98
C PRO A 293 -6.43 2.20 13.37
N THR A 294 -6.47 3.27 14.15
CA THR A 294 -6.01 3.28 15.55
C THR A 294 -6.89 2.41 16.44
N ASP A 295 -8.19 2.36 16.12
CA ASP A 295 -9.18 1.54 16.78
C ASP A 295 -10.06 0.86 15.72
N ILE A 296 -9.96 -0.46 15.61
CA ILE A 296 -10.73 -1.24 14.61
C ILE A 296 -12.23 -1.20 14.88
N THR A 297 -12.66 -0.96 16.13
CA THR A 297 -14.08 -0.86 16.50
C THR A 297 -14.75 0.40 15.94
N LEU A 298 -13.98 1.41 15.54
CA LEU A 298 -14.46 2.57 14.79
C LEU A 298 -14.80 2.17 13.34
N HIS A 299 -15.80 1.28 13.21
CA HIS A 299 -16.27 0.87 11.89
C HIS A 299 -16.67 2.10 11.05
N PRO A 300 -16.31 2.16 9.76
CA PRO A 300 -16.57 3.34 8.91
C PRO A 300 -18.02 3.83 8.96
N ALA A 301 -19.00 2.93 9.04
CA ALA A 301 -20.41 3.32 9.12
C ALA A 301 -20.76 4.10 10.39
N ILE A 302 -20.05 3.87 11.52
CA ILE A 302 -20.31 4.52 12.81
C ILE A 302 -19.85 5.98 12.79
N ILE A 303 -18.72 6.26 12.13
CA ILE A 303 -18.12 7.60 12.12
C ILE A 303 -18.37 8.38 10.83
N LYS A 304 -19.21 7.84 9.93
CA LYS A 304 -19.47 8.41 8.61
C LYS A 304 -19.88 9.87 8.65
N ASP A 305 -20.82 10.22 9.53
CA ASP A 305 -21.39 11.57 9.61
C ASP A 305 -20.47 12.58 10.33
N GLN A 306 -19.35 12.11 10.85
CA GLN A 306 -18.33 12.90 11.54
C GLN A 306 -17.12 13.19 10.63
N LEU A 307 -17.10 12.58 9.46
CA LEU A 307 -16.05 12.72 8.46
C LEU A 307 -16.56 13.43 7.21
N SER A 308 -15.70 14.22 6.58
CA SER A 308 -15.99 14.68 5.23
C SER A 308 -16.08 13.48 4.28
N ARG A 309 -16.74 13.66 3.12
CA ARG A 309 -16.88 12.60 2.11
C ARG A 309 -15.55 11.96 1.72
N ASP A 310 -14.52 12.76 1.55
CA ASP A 310 -13.20 12.28 1.13
C ASP A 310 -12.45 11.58 2.28
N GLN A 311 -12.55 12.11 3.51
CA GLN A 311 -12.02 11.48 4.70
C GLN A 311 -12.67 10.11 4.94
N PHE A 312 -14.00 10.04 4.85
CA PHE A 312 -14.74 8.78 4.97
C PHE A 312 -14.27 7.74 3.95
N ARG A 313 -14.17 8.11 2.67
CA ARG A 313 -13.74 7.19 1.60
C ARG A 313 -12.34 6.65 1.84
N LEU A 314 -11.39 7.51 2.23
CA LEU A 314 -10.02 7.09 2.52
C LEU A 314 -9.93 6.23 3.77
N TYR A 315 -10.62 6.64 4.85
CA TYR A 315 -10.68 5.86 6.07
C TYR A 315 -11.29 4.47 5.83
N GLN A 316 -12.39 4.38 5.10
CA GLN A 316 -13.03 3.12 4.74
C GLN A 316 -12.07 2.20 3.95
N LEU A 317 -11.27 2.76 3.03
CA LEU A 317 -10.27 2.01 2.26
C LEU A 317 -9.20 1.43 3.19
N ILE A 318 -8.67 2.23 4.13
CA ILE A 318 -7.66 1.82 5.11
C ILE A 318 -8.23 0.75 6.06
N TRP A 319 -9.41 0.99 6.60
CA TRP A 319 -10.06 0.08 7.52
C TRP A 319 -10.34 -1.29 6.88
N ARG A 320 -10.92 -1.32 5.69
CA ARG A 320 -11.19 -2.56 4.95
C ARG A 320 -9.92 -3.35 4.63
N ARG A 321 -8.86 -2.66 4.22
CA ARG A 321 -7.57 -3.29 3.92
C ARG A 321 -6.97 -3.92 5.17
N PHE A 322 -6.96 -3.20 6.28
CA PHE A 322 -6.44 -3.70 7.55
C PHE A 322 -7.22 -4.91 8.02
N THR A 323 -8.54 -4.81 8.11
CA THR A 323 -9.41 -5.91 8.55
C THR A 323 -9.24 -7.14 7.67
N ALA A 324 -9.32 -7.00 6.35
CA ALA A 324 -9.13 -8.10 5.41
C ALA A 324 -7.74 -8.76 5.53
N SER A 325 -6.71 -7.98 5.80
CA SER A 325 -5.34 -8.50 5.97
C SER A 325 -5.17 -9.38 7.20
N ARG A 326 -6.10 -9.34 8.16
CA ARG A 326 -6.14 -10.15 9.38
C ARG A 326 -7.13 -11.31 9.28
N MET A 327 -7.91 -11.38 8.19
CA MET A 327 -8.87 -12.44 7.94
C MET A 327 -8.21 -13.64 7.21
N SER A 328 -8.89 -14.78 7.28
CA SER A 328 -8.51 -15.98 6.53
C SER A 328 -8.53 -15.71 5.01
N SER A 329 -7.73 -16.48 4.28
CA SER A 329 -7.70 -16.40 2.82
C SER A 329 -9.05 -16.80 2.22
N ALA A 330 -9.50 -16.09 1.19
CA ALA A 330 -10.66 -16.50 0.43
C ALA A 330 -10.38 -17.84 -0.28
N GLN A 331 -11.29 -18.79 -0.11
CA GLN A 331 -11.21 -20.11 -0.71
C GLN A 331 -12.03 -20.15 -1.99
N TYR A 332 -11.46 -20.65 -3.06
CA TYR A 332 -12.15 -20.82 -4.34
C TYR A 332 -12.15 -22.29 -4.73
N ALA A 333 -13.29 -22.86 -4.96
CA ALA A 333 -13.42 -24.12 -5.65
C ALA A 333 -13.21 -23.88 -7.15
N THR A 334 -12.25 -24.56 -7.75
CA THR A 334 -11.89 -24.43 -9.16
C THR A 334 -12.05 -25.75 -9.88
N ILE A 335 -12.77 -25.74 -10.98
CA ILE A 335 -12.89 -26.86 -11.90
C ILE A 335 -12.11 -26.49 -13.16
N SER A 336 -11.19 -27.37 -13.55
CA SER A 336 -10.42 -27.23 -14.80
C SER A 336 -10.71 -28.42 -15.69
N LEU A 337 -11.04 -28.14 -16.95
CA LEU A 337 -11.32 -29.15 -17.97
C LEU A 337 -10.18 -29.20 -18.97
N LYS A 338 -9.79 -30.42 -19.38
CA LYS A 338 -9.04 -30.65 -20.60
C LYS A 338 -9.94 -31.33 -21.62
N ILE A 339 -10.00 -30.78 -22.81
CA ILE A 339 -10.87 -31.25 -23.89
C ILE A 339 -9.98 -31.59 -25.07
N SER A 340 -10.07 -32.80 -25.59
CA SER A 340 -9.35 -33.24 -26.78
C SER A 340 -10.18 -33.02 -28.05
N ALA A 341 -9.54 -32.60 -29.12
CA ALA A 341 -10.08 -32.52 -30.46
C ALA A 341 -9.00 -32.95 -31.47
N GLY A 342 -9.10 -34.19 -31.96
CA GLY A 342 -8.00 -34.82 -32.71
C GLY A 342 -6.72 -34.86 -31.87
N LYS A 343 -5.62 -34.32 -32.40
CA LYS A 343 -4.33 -34.23 -31.70
C LYS A 343 -4.21 -33.00 -30.78
N TYR A 344 -5.19 -32.11 -30.83
CA TYR A 344 -5.17 -30.86 -30.09
C TYR A 344 -5.87 -30.93 -28.75
N LEU A 345 -5.44 -30.09 -27.82
CA LEU A 345 -6.04 -29.92 -26.52
C LEU A 345 -6.57 -28.50 -26.34
N PHE A 346 -7.72 -28.42 -25.69
CA PHE A 346 -8.33 -27.20 -25.23
C PHE A 346 -8.50 -27.24 -23.72
N THR A 347 -8.48 -26.08 -23.09
CA THR A 347 -8.69 -25.95 -21.64
C THR A 347 -9.83 -24.99 -21.34
N SER A 348 -10.61 -25.33 -20.35
CA SER A 348 -11.60 -24.42 -19.76
C SER A 348 -11.50 -24.48 -18.25
N SER A 349 -11.73 -23.38 -17.57
CA SER A 349 -11.71 -23.36 -16.11
C SER A 349 -12.75 -22.40 -15.55
N ALA A 350 -13.40 -22.80 -14.47
CA ALA A 350 -14.30 -21.99 -13.70
C ALA A 350 -13.91 -22.01 -12.23
N SER A 351 -14.08 -20.86 -11.54
CA SER A 351 -13.83 -20.75 -10.11
C SER A 351 -15.03 -20.11 -9.44
N LYS A 352 -15.44 -20.65 -8.30
CA LYS A 352 -16.51 -20.13 -7.46
C LYS A 352 -15.97 -19.92 -6.06
N LEU A 353 -16.33 -18.81 -5.42
CA LEU A 353 -16.06 -18.61 -3.99
C LEU A 353 -16.78 -19.70 -3.19
N ALA A 354 -16.00 -20.42 -2.39
CA ALA A 354 -16.50 -21.52 -1.56
C ALA A 354 -17.17 -21.01 -0.29
#